data_b284df966bf774d7f7156c4da224d206
#
_entry.id   b284df966bf774d7f7156c4da224d206
#
_cell.length_a   1.000
_cell.length_b   1.000
_cell.length_c   1.000
_cell.angle_alpha   90.00
_cell.angle_beta   90.00
_cell.angle_gamma   90.00
#
_symmetry.space_group_name_H-M   'P 1'
#
loop_
_entity.id
_entity.type
_entity.pdbx_description
1 polymer ?
#
loop_
_entity_poly.entity_id
_entity_poly.type
_entity_poly.pdbx_seq_one_letter_code
_entity_poly.pdbx_strand_id
1 'polypeptide(L)'
;MKVSVVILNWNGCDMLRTFLPSVIRYSKSEEVEVCVADNGSTDASVEMLREEFPCVRIIVLDQNHGFADGYNLALQQVEAEYVVLLNSDVEVTEHWLEPMISYLDGHPEVAACQPKIRSQRQKEYFEYAGAAGGFIDKYGYPFCRGRIMGVVEKDEGQYDTILPVFWATGAALFIRHADYREAGGLDGRFFAHMEEIDLCWRLRSRGREIVCIPQSTVYHVGGATLKKENPRKTFLNFRNNLVMLYKNLSDEELNKVMRIRTCLDYVAAFTFLLKGQLDNARAVMRARKEYKQICPSFSSSRKENLRKTSLN
;
A
#
# COMPACT_ATOMS: atom_id res chain seq x y z
N MET A 1 10.63 -12.47 -17.08
CA MET A 1 11.29 -12.08 -15.80
C MET A 1 10.68 -12.83 -14.63
N LYS A 2 11.48 -13.23 -13.65
CA LYS A 2 10.96 -13.77 -12.39
C LYS A 2 10.33 -12.65 -11.55
N VAL A 3 11.03 -11.53 -11.41
CA VAL A 3 10.57 -10.37 -10.64
C VAL A 3 10.72 -9.08 -11.45
N SER A 4 9.73 -8.22 -11.40
CA SER A 4 9.85 -6.81 -11.80
C SER A 4 9.61 -5.90 -10.61
N VAL A 5 10.62 -5.12 -10.24
CA VAL A 5 10.52 -4.08 -9.22
C VAL A 5 10.04 -2.80 -9.90
N VAL A 6 8.81 -2.39 -9.61
CA VAL A 6 8.17 -1.23 -10.25
C VAL A 6 8.05 -0.09 -9.25
N ILE A 7 8.71 1.01 -9.55
CA ILE A 7 8.69 2.25 -8.75
C ILE A 7 7.80 3.26 -9.48
N LEU A 8 6.68 3.65 -8.86
CA LEU A 8 5.84 4.72 -9.39
C LEU A 8 6.39 6.08 -8.95
N ASN A 9 6.72 6.92 -9.93
CA ASN A 9 7.28 8.25 -9.70
C ASN A 9 6.34 9.35 -10.18
N TRP A 10 6.22 10.42 -9.38
CA TRP A 10 5.62 11.68 -9.80
C TRP A 10 6.33 12.85 -9.12
N ASN A 11 7.06 13.63 -9.91
CA ASN A 11 7.86 14.77 -9.44
C ASN A 11 8.79 14.41 -8.27
N GLY A 12 9.44 13.24 -8.37
CA GLY A 12 10.28 12.68 -7.33
C GLY A 12 11.76 12.55 -7.73
N CYS A 13 12.28 13.43 -8.58
CA CYS A 13 13.65 13.38 -9.09
C CYS A 13 14.69 13.18 -7.99
N ASP A 14 14.63 13.98 -6.91
CA ASP A 14 15.59 13.88 -5.79
C ASP A 14 15.46 12.59 -4.99
N MET A 15 14.22 12.09 -4.83
CA MET A 15 13.97 10.82 -4.16
C MET A 15 14.54 9.66 -4.97
N LEU A 16 14.28 9.62 -6.27
CA LEU A 16 14.85 8.62 -7.17
C LEU A 16 16.37 8.66 -7.13
N ARG A 17 16.99 9.83 -7.25
CA ARG A 17 18.44 9.98 -7.20
C ARG A 17 19.04 9.46 -5.90
N THR A 18 18.31 9.60 -4.79
CA THR A 18 18.74 9.15 -3.46
C THR A 18 18.60 7.65 -3.27
N PHE A 19 17.48 7.06 -3.64
CA PHE A 19 17.12 5.69 -3.23
C PHE A 19 17.28 4.64 -4.34
N LEU A 20 17.12 5.01 -5.61
CA LEU A 20 17.25 4.10 -6.75
C LEU A 20 18.62 3.38 -6.82
N PRO A 21 19.76 3.99 -6.46
CA PRO A 21 21.04 3.28 -6.42
C PRO A 21 21.04 2.03 -5.55
N SER A 22 20.36 2.05 -4.39
CA SER A 22 20.23 0.86 -3.53
C SER A 22 19.40 -0.22 -4.21
N VAL A 23 18.29 0.17 -4.86
CA VAL A 23 17.41 -0.77 -5.58
C VAL A 23 18.17 -1.45 -6.73
N ILE A 24 18.89 -0.70 -7.55
CA ILE A 24 19.68 -1.24 -8.65
C ILE A 24 20.77 -2.19 -8.13
N ARG A 25 21.48 -1.76 -7.08
CA ARG A 25 22.59 -2.53 -6.51
C ARG A 25 22.15 -3.87 -5.94
N TYR A 26 21.09 -3.89 -5.14
CA TYR A 26 20.64 -5.06 -4.40
C TYR A 26 19.54 -5.87 -5.10
N SER A 27 19.14 -5.47 -6.32
CA SER A 27 18.24 -6.23 -7.19
C SER A 27 18.93 -6.75 -8.45
N LYS A 28 20.26 -6.69 -8.50
CA LYS A 28 21.03 -7.07 -9.70
C LYS A 28 21.01 -8.59 -9.92
N SER A 29 20.19 -9.05 -10.87
CA SER A 29 20.09 -10.45 -11.31
C SER A 29 19.58 -10.48 -12.75
N GLU A 30 19.89 -11.54 -13.50
CA GLU A 30 19.35 -11.76 -14.86
C GLU A 30 17.82 -12.01 -14.85
N GLU A 31 17.27 -12.41 -13.70
CA GLU A 31 15.84 -12.69 -13.53
C GLU A 31 15.05 -11.50 -12.93
N VAL A 32 15.72 -10.41 -12.58
CA VAL A 32 15.10 -9.23 -11.94
C VAL A 32 15.22 -8.01 -12.84
N GLU A 33 14.09 -7.38 -13.12
CA GLU A 33 14.01 -6.09 -13.81
C GLU A 33 13.70 -4.98 -12.79
N VAL A 34 14.41 -3.85 -12.89
CA VAL A 34 14.05 -2.62 -12.19
C VAL A 34 13.41 -1.66 -13.20
N CYS A 35 12.20 -1.22 -12.89
CA CYS A 35 11.41 -0.35 -13.72
C CYS A 35 10.94 0.88 -12.93
N VAL A 36 11.08 2.08 -13.52
CA VAL A 36 10.45 3.30 -13.02
C VAL A 36 9.31 3.68 -13.94
N ALA A 37 8.09 3.70 -13.38
CA ALA A 37 6.92 4.21 -14.06
C ALA A 37 6.73 5.69 -13.70
N ASP A 38 7.09 6.55 -14.62
CA ASP A 38 6.88 7.99 -14.47
C ASP A 38 5.42 8.35 -14.75
N ASN A 39 4.74 8.84 -13.75
CA ASN A 39 3.31 9.14 -13.73
C ASN A 39 3.02 10.58 -14.19
N GLY A 40 3.60 11.00 -15.32
CA GLY A 40 3.42 12.31 -15.88
C GLY A 40 4.13 13.42 -15.08
N SER A 41 5.38 13.20 -14.71
CA SER A 41 6.18 14.21 -14.01
C SER A 41 6.46 15.42 -14.90
N THR A 42 6.58 16.57 -14.25
CA THR A 42 6.92 17.86 -14.86
C THR A 42 8.29 18.39 -14.41
N ASP A 43 8.95 17.63 -13.52
CA ASP A 43 10.33 17.88 -13.09
C ASP A 43 11.35 17.17 -14.01
N ALA A 44 12.63 17.18 -13.66
CA ALA A 44 13.69 16.53 -14.40
C ALA A 44 13.77 14.98 -14.20
N SER A 45 12.73 14.33 -13.64
CA SER A 45 12.78 12.90 -13.32
C SER A 45 13.15 12.03 -14.51
N VAL A 46 12.46 12.20 -15.64
CA VAL A 46 12.65 11.35 -16.83
C VAL A 46 14.02 11.60 -17.49
N GLU A 47 14.45 12.84 -17.56
CA GLU A 47 15.76 13.22 -18.10
C GLU A 47 16.87 12.62 -17.23
N MET A 48 16.82 12.82 -15.94
CA MET A 48 17.76 12.29 -14.96
C MET A 48 17.85 10.75 -15.04
N LEU A 49 16.72 10.05 -15.14
CA LEU A 49 16.72 8.60 -15.28
C LEU A 49 17.45 8.12 -16.54
N ARG A 50 17.26 8.81 -17.67
CA ARG A 50 17.91 8.46 -18.93
C ARG A 50 19.42 8.68 -18.88
N GLU A 51 19.85 9.75 -18.21
CA GLU A 51 21.26 10.13 -18.13
C GLU A 51 22.04 9.37 -17.04
N GLU A 52 21.47 9.29 -15.83
CA GLU A 52 22.17 8.76 -14.65
C GLU A 52 21.92 7.23 -14.44
N PHE A 53 20.76 6.71 -14.93
CA PHE A 53 20.37 5.31 -14.69
C PHE A 53 19.93 4.57 -15.96
N PRO A 54 20.80 4.47 -17.00
CA PRO A 54 20.44 3.87 -18.30
C PRO A 54 20.09 2.39 -18.24
N CYS A 55 20.40 1.70 -17.13
CA CYS A 55 20.04 0.29 -16.92
C CYS A 55 18.61 0.10 -16.43
N VAL A 56 17.88 1.17 -16.08
CA VAL A 56 16.53 1.12 -15.56
C VAL A 56 15.54 1.25 -16.71
N ARG A 57 14.57 0.37 -16.77
CA ARG A 57 13.45 0.50 -17.70
C ARG A 57 12.55 1.66 -17.28
N ILE A 58 12.23 2.54 -18.22
CA ILE A 58 11.36 3.69 -17.98
C ILE A 58 10.03 3.46 -18.71
N ILE A 59 8.92 3.50 -17.97
CA ILE A 59 7.57 3.58 -18.50
C ILE A 59 7.08 5.01 -18.29
N VAL A 60 6.74 5.73 -19.35
CA VAL A 60 6.25 7.11 -19.24
C VAL A 60 4.73 7.11 -19.46
N LEU A 61 3.97 7.54 -18.46
CA LEU A 61 2.53 7.74 -18.56
C LEU A 61 2.25 9.19 -19.00
N ASP A 62 1.11 9.38 -19.65
CA ASP A 62 0.73 10.67 -20.27
C ASP A 62 0.41 11.78 -19.26
N GLN A 63 -0.01 11.41 -18.05
CA GLN A 63 -0.37 12.33 -16.98
C GLN A 63 -0.32 11.66 -15.61
N ASN A 64 -0.53 12.43 -14.54
CA ASN A 64 -0.66 11.88 -13.18
C ASN A 64 -2.03 11.19 -12.98
N HIS A 65 -2.04 9.87 -13.04
CA HIS A 65 -3.22 9.02 -12.79
C HIS A 65 -3.45 8.71 -11.30
N GLY A 66 -2.67 9.29 -10.39
CA GLY A 66 -2.67 8.91 -8.98
C GLY A 66 -1.90 7.62 -8.73
N PHE A 67 -1.95 7.14 -7.49
CA PHE A 67 -1.18 5.96 -7.07
C PHE A 67 -1.74 4.66 -7.68
N ALA A 68 -3.03 4.42 -7.51
CA ALA A 68 -3.64 3.15 -7.90
C ALA A 68 -3.67 2.94 -9.42
N ASP A 69 -4.19 3.91 -10.18
CA ASP A 69 -4.26 3.78 -11.64
C ASP A 69 -2.88 3.91 -12.28
N GLY A 70 -1.96 4.68 -11.70
CA GLY A 70 -0.56 4.73 -12.14
C GLY A 70 0.10 3.36 -12.10
N TYR A 71 -0.03 2.62 -10.99
CA TYR A 71 0.45 1.23 -10.91
C TYR A 71 -0.31 0.29 -11.85
N ASN A 72 -1.63 0.40 -11.95
CA ASN A 72 -2.41 -0.44 -12.86
C ASN A 72 -1.93 -0.30 -14.32
N LEU A 73 -1.69 0.92 -14.79
CA LEU A 73 -1.21 1.20 -16.15
C LEU A 73 0.24 0.74 -16.35
N ALA A 74 1.09 0.94 -15.35
CA ALA A 74 2.48 0.48 -15.41
C ALA A 74 2.55 -1.05 -15.48
N LEU A 75 1.81 -1.76 -14.63
CA LEU A 75 1.84 -3.21 -14.55
C LEU A 75 1.21 -3.91 -15.76
N GLN A 76 0.38 -3.22 -16.56
CA GLN A 76 -0.08 -3.74 -17.86
C GLN A 76 1.07 -3.86 -18.89
N GLN A 77 2.16 -3.10 -18.69
CA GLN A 77 3.32 -3.10 -19.57
C GLN A 77 4.47 -3.99 -19.06
N VAL A 78 4.26 -4.70 -17.95
CA VAL A 78 5.26 -5.55 -17.29
C VAL A 78 4.89 -7.04 -17.48
N GLU A 79 5.89 -7.84 -17.81
CA GLU A 79 5.76 -9.30 -17.89
C GLU A 79 6.74 -9.95 -16.90
N ALA A 80 6.24 -10.31 -15.72
CA ALA A 80 6.98 -11.02 -14.69
C ALA A 80 6.04 -11.93 -13.89
N GLU A 81 6.61 -12.96 -13.26
CA GLU A 81 5.85 -13.86 -12.37
C GLU A 81 5.45 -13.11 -11.09
N TYR A 82 6.38 -12.36 -10.53
CA TYR A 82 6.17 -11.48 -9.37
C TYR A 82 6.38 -10.03 -9.75
N VAL A 83 5.61 -9.15 -9.14
CA VAL A 83 5.83 -7.71 -9.21
C VAL A 83 5.98 -7.14 -7.81
N VAL A 84 6.85 -6.15 -7.67
CA VAL A 84 7.00 -5.38 -6.43
C VAL A 84 6.53 -3.96 -6.70
N LEU A 85 5.48 -3.54 -6.00
CA LEU A 85 5.13 -2.14 -5.94
C LEU A 85 6.02 -1.50 -4.87
N LEU A 86 6.95 -0.65 -5.29
CA LEU A 86 7.95 -0.04 -4.42
C LEU A 86 7.84 1.48 -4.46
N ASN A 87 7.75 2.13 -3.32
CA ASN A 87 7.78 3.59 -3.28
C ASN A 87 9.16 4.14 -3.62
N SER A 88 9.20 5.33 -4.21
CA SER A 88 10.44 6.03 -4.60
C SER A 88 11.30 6.52 -3.43
N ASP A 89 10.78 6.49 -2.20
CA ASP A 89 11.45 6.87 -0.96
C ASP A 89 11.81 5.68 -0.06
N VAL A 90 12.03 4.51 -0.69
CA VAL A 90 12.45 3.27 -0.01
C VAL A 90 13.91 2.96 -0.31
N GLU A 91 14.70 2.77 0.74
CA GLU A 91 16.06 2.21 0.70
C GLU A 91 15.95 0.70 0.94
N VAL A 92 16.37 -0.11 -0.03
CA VAL A 92 16.40 -1.57 0.11
C VAL A 92 17.77 -2.04 0.62
N THR A 93 17.79 -3.25 1.21
CA THR A 93 19.00 -3.86 1.77
C THR A 93 19.48 -5.02 0.92
N GLU A 94 20.69 -5.49 1.19
CA GLU A 94 21.23 -6.69 0.56
C GLU A 94 20.32 -7.90 0.80
N HIS A 95 20.13 -8.73 -0.22
CA HIS A 95 19.28 -9.94 -0.17
C HIS A 95 17.80 -9.68 0.17
N TRP A 96 17.27 -8.49 -0.16
CA TRP A 96 15.89 -8.15 0.19
C TRP A 96 14.82 -8.92 -0.61
N LEU A 97 15.12 -9.36 -1.83
CA LEU A 97 14.17 -10.10 -2.69
C LEU A 97 14.16 -11.60 -2.42
N GLU A 98 15.31 -12.20 -2.16
CA GLU A 98 15.48 -13.65 -2.12
C GLU A 98 14.60 -14.34 -1.07
N PRO A 99 14.43 -13.85 0.17
CA PRO A 99 13.52 -14.47 1.13
C PRO A 99 12.07 -14.47 0.66
N MET A 100 11.64 -13.39 -0.03
CA MET A 100 10.28 -13.26 -0.54
C MET A 100 10.02 -14.19 -1.72
N ILE A 101 10.96 -14.25 -2.67
CA ILE A 101 10.90 -15.17 -3.82
C ILE A 101 10.84 -16.61 -3.33
N SER A 102 11.81 -17.01 -2.49
CA SER A 102 11.92 -18.38 -1.98
C SER A 102 10.65 -18.79 -1.21
N TYR A 103 10.10 -17.89 -0.39
CA TYR A 103 8.90 -18.21 0.36
C TYR A 103 7.69 -18.39 -0.55
N LEU A 104 7.44 -17.47 -1.48
CA LEU A 104 6.31 -17.59 -2.39
C LEU A 104 6.45 -18.79 -3.32
N ASP A 105 7.64 -19.11 -3.80
CA ASP A 105 7.87 -20.31 -4.63
C ASP A 105 7.48 -21.59 -3.90
N GLY A 106 7.73 -21.67 -2.59
CA GLY A 106 7.34 -22.81 -1.74
C GLY A 106 5.89 -22.81 -1.26
N HIS A 107 5.16 -21.69 -1.41
CA HIS A 107 3.82 -21.49 -0.84
C HIS A 107 2.85 -20.94 -1.89
N PRO A 108 2.29 -21.80 -2.77
CA PRO A 108 1.40 -21.36 -3.85
C PRO A 108 0.10 -20.71 -3.36
N GLU A 109 -0.32 -20.95 -2.12
CA GLU A 109 -1.48 -20.31 -1.47
C GLU A 109 -1.24 -18.83 -1.14
N VAL A 110 0.02 -18.41 -1.01
CA VAL A 110 0.39 -17.02 -0.70
C VAL A 110 0.36 -16.17 -1.98
N ALA A 111 -0.51 -15.18 -2.02
CA ALA A 111 -0.61 -14.23 -3.13
C ALA A 111 0.40 -13.09 -3.02
N ALA A 112 0.60 -12.57 -1.81
CA ALA A 112 1.44 -11.40 -1.61
C ALA A 112 2.17 -11.43 -0.28
N CYS A 113 3.25 -10.67 -0.20
CA CYS A 113 3.98 -10.46 1.04
C CYS A 113 4.55 -9.03 1.12
N GLN A 114 5.04 -8.69 2.29
CA GLN A 114 5.85 -7.50 2.52
C GLN A 114 7.11 -7.85 3.30
N PRO A 115 8.21 -7.11 3.12
CA PRO A 115 9.35 -7.16 4.03
C PRO A 115 9.02 -6.48 5.37
N LYS A 116 9.92 -6.58 6.34
CA LYS A 116 9.93 -5.70 7.51
C LYS A 116 10.25 -4.28 7.06
N ILE A 117 9.40 -3.31 7.42
CA ILE A 117 9.61 -1.91 7.08
C ILE A 117 10.11 -1.15 8.31
N ARG A 118 11.30 -0.59 8.21
CA ARG A 118 11.91 0.23 9.27
C ARG A 118 11.98 1.68 8.83
N SER A 119 12.07 2.58 9.80
CA SER A 119 12.21 4.01 9.53
C SER A 119 13.58 4.31 8.93
N GLN A 120 13.62 4.99 7.80
CA GLN A 120 14.89 5.42 7.19
C GLN A 120 15.61 6.47 8.05
N ARG A 121 14.86 7.32 8.78
CA ARG A 121 15.41 8.36 9.64
C ARG A 121 15.92 7.85 10.99
N GLN A 122 15.31 6.79 11.49
CA GLN A 122 15.63 6.15 12.78
C GLN A 122 15.65 4.64 12.56
N LYS A 123 16.74 4.15 12.00
CA LYS A 123 16.87 2.77 11.46
C LYS A 123 16.65 1.66 12.51
N GLU A 124 16.69 1.97 13.78
CA GLU A 124 16.37 1.05 14.87
C GLU A 124 14.87 0.97 15.22
N TYR A 125 14.01 1.82 14.63
CA TYR A 125 12.57 1.82 14.85
C TYR A 125 11.81 1.30 13.63
N PHE A 126 10.64 0.71 13.87
CA PHE A 126 9.71 0.40 12.80
C PHE A 126 9.22 1.66 12.08
N GLU A 127 8.78 1.52 10.85
CA GLU A 127 8.11 2.60 10.13
C GLU A 127 6.64 2.69 10.59
N TYR A 128 6.05 3.87 10.45
CA TYR A 128 4.70 4.17 10.94
C TYR A 128 3.58 3.37 10.23
N ALA A 129 3.70 3.09 8.94
CA ALA A 129 2.66 2.49 8.11
C ALA A 129 3.14 1.20 7.46
N GLY A 130 2.73 0.06 8.01
CA GLY A 130 3.09 -1.26 7.50
C GLY A 130 4.08 -2.01 8.38
N ALA A 131 5.07 -1.36 8.95
CA ALA A 131 6.00 -1.88 9.95
C ALA A 131 6.32 -3.41 9.78
N ALA A 132 5.84 -4.26 10.69
CA ALA A 132 6.00 -5.71 10.64
C ALA A 132 4.70 -6.45 10.24
N GLY A 133 3.93 -5.87 9.31
CA GLY A 133 2.68 -6.44 8.79
C GLY A 133 1.41 -5.83 9.38
N GLY A 134 0.40 -5.73 8.54
CA GLY A 134 -0.86 -5.05 8.83
C GLY A 134 -2.02 -5.96 9.17
N PHE A 135 -2.91 -5.46 10.01
CA PHE A 135 -4.15 -6.10 10.45
C PHE A 135 -5.32 -5.11 10.36
N ILE A 136 -6.52 -5.59 10.54
CA ILE A 136 -7.74 -4.80 10.61
C ILE A 136 -8.55 -5.25 11.83
N ASP A 137 -9.11 -4.29 12.56
CA ASP A 137 -9.99 -4.62 13.67
C ASP A 137 -11.41 -4.94 13.20
N LYS A 138 -12.26 -5.41 14.10
CA LYS A 138 -13.66 -5.76 13.81
C LYS A 138 -14.53 -4.59 13.34
N TYR A 139 -14.04 -3.36 13.44
CA TYR A 139 -14.71 -2.14 12.94
C TYR A 139 -14.06 -1.59 11.67
N GLY A 140 -13.05 -2.30 11.15
CA GLY A 140 -12.39 -1.94 9.93
C GLY A 140 -11.28 -0.89 10.06
N TYR A 141 -10.77 -0.64 11.27
CA TYR A 141 -9.61 0.23 11.44
C TYR A 141 -8.32 -0.55 11.19
N PRO A 142 -7.48 -0.12 10.24
CA PRO A 142 -6.21 -0.78 10.01
C PRO A 142 -5.19 -0.41 11.10
N PHE A 143 -4.42 -1.40 11.50
CA PHE A 143 -3.29 -1.26 12.41
C PHE A 143 -2.15 -2.19 11.99
N CYS A 144 -0.95 -2.03 12.53
CA CYS A 144 0.19 -2.87 12.19
C CYS A 144 1.00 -3.21 13.45
N ARG A 145 1.72 -4.33 13.40
CA ARG A 145 2.71 -4.69 14.43
C ARG A 145 3.85 -3.68 14.38
N GLY A 146 4.47 -3.38 15.52
CA GLY A 146 5.54 -2.37 15.64
C GLY A 146 5.01 -0.96 15.85
N ARG A 147 3.66 -0.80 15.96
CA ARG A 147 3.06 0.51 16.24
C ARG A 147 1.75 0.40 17.01
N ILE A 148 1.66 1.15 18.09
CA ILE A 148 0.42 1.34 18.87
C ILE A 148 0.03 2.81 18.80
N MET A 149 -1.05 3.13 18.09
CA MET A 149 -1.53 4.51 17.84
C MET A 149 -0.44 5.41 17.25
N GLY A 150 0.10 6.34 18.04
CA GLY A 150 1.17 7.28 17.64
C GLY A 150 2.57 6.85 18.04
N VAL A 151 2.70 5.80 18.84
CA VAL A 151 3.97 5.28 19.33
C VAL A 151 4.47 4.18 18.40
N VAL A 152 5.70 4.34 17.93
CA VAL A 152 6.39 3.35 17.08
C VAL A 152 7.39 2.62 17.97
N GLU A 153 7.42 1.29 17.86
CA GLU A 153 8.31 0.44 18.65
C GLU A 153 9.73 0.43 18.05
N LYS A 154 10.71 0.21 18.92
CA LYS A 154 12.05 -0.18 18.49
C LYS A 154 12.03 -1.62 18.02
N ASP A 155 12.76 -1.92 16.94
CA ASP A 155 12.93 -3.29 16.45
C ASP A 155 14.03 -3.99 17.27
N GLU A 156 13.61 -4.88 18.15
CA GLU A 156 14.46 -5.72 18.99
C GLU A 156 14.37 -7.21 18.58
N GLY A 157 13.87 -7.48 17.38
CA GLY A 157 13.65 -8.84 16.87
C GLY A 157 12.32 -9.48 17.31
N GLN A 158 11.45 -8.74 18.00
CA GLN A 158 10.18 -9.25 18.53
C GLN A 158 9.20 -9.72 17.45
N TYR A 159 9.43 -9.34 16.18
CA TYR A 159 8.58 -9.69 15.04
C TYR A 159 9.37 -10.39 13.90
N ASP A 160 10.40 -11.14 14.21
CA ASP A 160 11.27 -11.81 13.24
C ASP A 160 10.74 -13.17 12.74
N THR A 161 9.50 -13.50 13.09
CA THR A 161 8.82 -14.71 12.60
C THR A 161 7.90 -14.37 11.44
N ILE A 162 7.96 -15.17 10.36
CA ILE A 162 7.01 -15.07 9.25
C ILE A 162 5.60 -15.31 9.81
N LEU A 163 4.67 -14.43 9.49
CA LEU A 163 3.31 -14.50 9.99
C LEU A 163 2.29 -14.08 8.91
N PRO A 164 1.17 -14.81 8.80
CA PRO A 164 0.02 -14.33 8.05
C PRO A 164 -0.47 -12.99 8.59
N VAL A 165 -0.70 -12.05 7.67
CA VAL A 165 -1.18 -10.70 7.98
C VAL A 165 -2.46 -10.42 7.20
N PHE A 166 -3.20 -9.39 7.58
CA PHE A 166 -4.39 -9.02 6.82
C PHE A 166 -4.04 -8.22 5.56
N TRP A 167 -3.08 -7.32 5.66
CA TRP A 167 -2.62 -6.49 4.54
C TRP A 167 -1.11 -6.27 4.57
N ALA A 168 -0.56 -6.11 3.39
CA ALA A 168 0.80 -5.70 3.13
C ALA A 168 0.81 -4.24 2.66
N THR A 169 1.82 -3.48 3.06
CA THR A 169 1.93 -2.05 2.77
C THR A 169 2.26 -1.78 1.30
N GLY A 170 1.62 -0.76 0.72
CA GLY A 170 1.96 -0.28 -0.63
C GLY A 170 3.35 0.33 -0.76
N ALA A 171 4.09 0.54 0.35
CA ALA A 171 5.47 1.02 0.29
C ALA A 171 6.44 -0.02 -0.29
N ALA A 172 6.17 -1.34 -0.06
CA ALA A 172 6.95 -2.46 -0.62
C ALA A 172 6.05 -3.71 -0.67
N LEU A 173 5.08 -3.73 -1.59
CA LEU A 173 4.17 -4.85 -1.79
C LEU A 173 4.76 -5.79 -2.84
N PHE A 174 5.17 -6.99 -2.43
CA PHE A 174 5.57 -8.07 -3.32
C PHE A 174 4.37 -8.99 -3.57
N ILE A 175 3.99 -9.21 -4.84
CA ILE A 175 2.76 -9.92 -5.19
C ILE A 175 2.92 -10.77 -6.45
N ARG A 176 2.25 -11.92 -6.50
CA ARG A 176 2.09 -12.69 -7.75
C ARG A 176 1.33 -11.84 -8.75
N HIS A 177 1.90 -11.65 -9.92
CA HIS A 177 1.29 -10.81 -10.95
C HIS A 177 -0.06 -11.36 -11.44
N ALA A 178 -0.19 -12.69 -11.50
CA ALA A 178 -1.45 -13.35 -11.84
C ALA A 178 -2.55 -13.02 -10.81
N ASP A 179 -2.25 -13.11 -9.51
CA ASP A 179 -3.20 -12.78 -8.43
C ASP A 179 -3.58 -11.30 -8.44
N TYR A 180 -2.62 -10.41 -8.72
CA TYR A 180 -2.90 -8.97 -8.88
C TYR A 180 -3.91 -8.71 -10.00
N ARG A 181 -3.68 -9.32 -11.17
CA ARG A 181 -4.58 -9.19 -12.36
C ARG A 181 -5.96 -9.80 -12.09
N GLU A 182 -6.01 -10.99 -11.50
CA GLU A 182 -7.28 -11.68 -11.20
C GLU A 182 -8.09 -10.92 -10.13
N ALA A 183 -7.42 -10.30 -9.18
CA ALA A 183 -8.06 -9.42 -8.21
C ALA A 183 -8.61 -8.13 -8.85
N GLY A 184 -8.19 -7.78 -10.05
CA GLY A 184 -8.57 -6.55 -10.77
C GLY A 184 -7.70 -5.35 -10.39
N GLY A 185 -6.49 -5.58 -9.88
CA GLY A 185 -5.54 -4.53 -9.51
C GLY A 185 -5.97 -3.67 -8.33
N LEU A 186 -5.39 -2.49 -8.22
CA LEU A 186 -5.79 -1.45 -7.27
C LEU A 186 -7.05 -0.72 -7.77
N ASP A 187 -7.94 -0.30 -6.88
CA ASP A 187 -9.13 0.46 -7.29
C ASP A 187 -8.81 1.97 -7.37
N GLY A 188 -8.64 2.51 -8.57
CA GLY A 188 -8.26 3.90 -8.83
C GLY A 188 -9.16 4.96 -8.19
N ARG A 189 -10.40 4.61 -7.89
CA ARG A 189 -11.35 5.52 -7.24
C ARG A 189 -10.96 5.87 -5.80
N PHE A 190 -10.04 5.13 -5.17
CA PHE A 190 -9.45 5.49 -3.87
C PHE A 190 -8.53 6.71 -3.99
N PHE A 191 -7.88 6.91 -5.12
CA PHE A 191 -6.86 7.91 -5.39
C PHE A 191 -5.56 7.67 -4.62
N ALA A 192 -5.61 7.61 -3.29
CA ALA A 192 -4.51 7.27 -2.39
C ALA A 192 -5.04 6.85 -1.02
N HIS A 193 -4.36 5.94 -0.35
CA HIS A 193 -4.67 5.30 0.93
C HIS A 193 -5.83 4.31 0.88
N MET A 194 -5.66 3.15 1.48
CA MET A 194 -6.56 2.01 1.58
C MET A 194 -6.70 1.14 0.32
N GLU A 195 -6.15 1.55 -0.82
CA GLU A 195 -6.20 0.76 -2.06
C GLU A 195 -5.47 -0.57 -1.95
N GLU A 196 -4.31 -0.59 -1.29
CA GLU A 196 -3.53 -1.79 -1.01
C GLU A 196 -4.23 -2.70 0.02
N ILE A 197 -4.87 -2.11 1.02
CA ILE A 197 -5.65 -2.85 2.03
C ILE A 197 -6.89 -3.47 1.39
N ASP A 198 -7.58 -2.74 0.52
CA ASP A 198 -8.71 -3.24 -0.26
C ASP A 198 -8.30 -4.39 -1.19
N LEU A 199 -7.15 -4.29 -1.86
CA LEU A 199 -6.60 -5.37 -2.68
C LEU A 199 -6.32 -6.62 -1.82
N CYS A 200 -5.64 -6.46 -0.70
CA CYS A 200 -5.35 -7.55 0.22
C CYS A 200 -6.63 -8.20 0.77
N TRP A 201 -7.65 -7.41 1.09
CA TRP A 201 -8.95 -7.95 1.51
C TRP A 201 -9.59 -8.81 0.41
N ARG A 202 -9.62 -8.31 -0.81
CA ARG A 202 -10.15 -9.07 -1.97
C ARG A 202 -9.40 -10.38 -2.22
N LEU A 203 -8.09 -10.41 -2.07
CA LEU A 203 -7.28 -11.61 -2.17
C LEU A 203 -7.63 -12.61 -1.05
N ARG A 204 -7.65 -12.13 0.19
CA ARG A 204 -7.96 -12.98 1.36
C ARG A 204 -9.38 -13.56 1.28
N SER A 205 -10.38 -12.77 0.90
CA SER A 205 -11.76 -13.25 0.76
C SER A 205 -11.90 -14.35 -0.31
N ARG A 206 -10.91 -14.45 -1.22
CA ARG A 206 -10.82 -15.50 -2.25
C ARG A 206 -9.93 -16.68 -1.84
N GLY A 207 -9.59 -16.79 -0.55
CA GLY A 207 -8.79 -17.91 -0.01
C GLY A 207 -7.29 -17.76 -0.22
N ARG A 208 -6.79 -16.58 -0.63
CA ARG A 208 -5.36 -16.33 -0.76
C ARG A 208 -4.77 -15.81 0.56
N GLU A 209 -3.51 -16.12 0.81
CA GLU A 209 -2.80 -15.64 1.99
C GLU A 209 -1.92 -14.42 1.69
N ILE A 210 -1.75 -13.59 2.71
CA ILE A 210 -0.81 -12.46 2.72
C ILE A 210 0.12 -12.66 3.92
N VAL A 211 1.42 -12.48 3.75
CA VAL A 211 2.40 -12.70 4.83
C VAL A 211 3.37 -11.53 5.00
N CYS A 212 3.89 -11.37 6.20
CA CYS A 212 5.07 -10.53 6.43
C CYS A 212 6.30 -11.44 6.56
N ILE A 213 7.36 -11.12 5.80
CA ILE A 213 8.62 -11.89 5.74
C ILE A 213 9.74 -11.02 6.32
N PRO A 214 9.99 -11.08 7.63
CA PRO A 214 10.94 -10.19 8.32
C PRO A 214 12.41 -10.47 8.02
N GLN A 215 12.72 -11.61 7.35
CA GLN A 215 14.07 -11.90 6.83
C GLN A 215 14.47 -10.94 5.71
N SER A 216 13.50 -10.32 5.06
CA SER A 216 13.69 -9.16 4.19
C SER A 216 13.41 -7.88 4.97
N THR A 217 14.30 -6.90 4.87
CA THR A 217 14.15 -5.60 5.54
C THR A 217 14.39 -4.47 4.55
N VAL A 218 13.54 -3.44 4.61
CA VAL A 218 13.72 -2.20 3.87
C VAL A 218 13.49 -1.00 4.78
N TYR A 219 14.04 0.17 4.39
CA TYR A 219 13.89 1.41 5.12
C TYR A 219 13.05 2.39 4.31
N HIS A 220 12.02 2.95 4.92
CA HIS A 220 11.09 3.88 4.27
C HIS A 220 11.14 5.24 4.96
N VAL A 221 11.20 6.33 4.17
CA VAL A 221 11.20 7.69 4.72
C VAL A 221 9.86 8.00 5.36
N GLY A 222 8.79 7.64 4.69
CA GLY A 222 7.42 7.83 5.13
C GLY A 222 6.99 9.30 5.20
N GLY A 223 5.75 9.56 4.81
CA GLY A 223 5.18 10.90 4.89
C GLY A 223 5.76 11.93 3.92
N ALA A 224 6.54 11.50 2.91
CA ALA A 224 7.10 12.40 1.89
C ALA A 224 6.00 13.10 1.08
N THR A 225 4.90 12.42 0.80
CA THR A 225 3.80 12.96 -0.02
C THR A 225 2.80 13.79 0.80
N LEU A 226 2.44 13.38 2.01
CA LEU A 226 1.47 14.09 2.86
C LEU A 226 1.88 14.00 4.33
N LYS A 227 2.10 15.14 4.98
CA LYS A 227 2.37 15.22 6.43
C LYS A 227 1.24 14.58 7.24
N LYS A 228 1.57 14.03 8.42
CA LYS A 228 0.67 13.28 9.31
C LYS A 228 -0.62 14.04 9.67
N GLU A 229 -0.54 15.38 9.76
CA GLU A 229 -1.63 16.28 10.19
C GLU A 229 -2.39 16.92 9.02
N ASN A 230 -2.15 16.48 7.77
CA ASN A 230 -2.79 17.07 6.61
C ASN A 230 -4.28 16.71 6.55
N PRO A 231 -5.23 17.67 6.53
CA PRO A 231 -6.66 17.41 6.48
C PRO A 231 -7.10 16.60 5.25
N ARG A 232 -6.38 16.70 4.12
CA ARG A 232 -6.63 15.88 2.92
C ARG A 232 -6.33 14.41 3.21
N LYS A 233 -5.26 14.10 3.95
CA LYS A 233 -4.93 12.74 4.37
C LYS A 233 -6.00 12.17 5.30
N THR A 234 -6.44 12.96 6.29
CA THR A 234 -7.54 12.59 7.18
C THR A 234 -8.81 12.30 6.38
N PHE A 235 -9.18 13.17 5.46
CA PHE A 235 -10.34 12.99 4.59
C PHE A 235 -10.26 11.68 3.79
N LEU A 236 -9.15 11.42 3.10
CA LEU A 236 -8.96 10.22 2.29
C LEU A 236 -9.02 8.96 3.16
N ASN A 237 -8.33 8.94 4.30
CA ASN A 237 -8.35 7.80 5.20
C ASN A 237 -9.77 7.45 5.68
N PHE A 238 -10.56 8.43 6.11
CA PHE A 238 -11.93 8.18 6.56
C PHE A 238 -12.86 7.78 5.40
N ARG A 239 -12.82 8.49 4.28
CA ARG A 239 -13.66 8.19 3.11
C ARG A 239 -13.38 6.82 2.54
N ASN A 240 -12.11 6.55 2.27
CA ASN A 240 -11.67 5.31 1.63
C ASN A 240 -11.88 4.10 2.52
N ASN A 241 -11.65 4.24 3.83
CA ASN A 241 -11.92 3.18 4.78
C ASN A 241 -13.42 2.80 4.79
N LEU A 242 -14.34 3.78 4.78
CA LEU A 242 -15.78 3.51 4.67
C LEU A 242 -16.16 2.83 3.34
N VAL A 243 -15.54 3.25 2.24
CA VAL A 243 -15.73 2.62 0.92
C VAL A 243 -15.20 1.18 0.92
N MET A 244 -14.03 0.93 1.50
CA MET A 244 -13.44 -0.39 1.62
C MET A 244 -14.37 -1.33 2.42
N LEU A 245 -14.92 -0.87 3.54
CA LEU A 245 -15.91 -1.62 4.32
C LEU A 245 -17.15 -1.96 3.49
N TYR A 246 -17.69 -0.96 2.77
CA TYR A 246 -18.84 -1.16 1.90
C TYR A 246 -18.57 -2.20 0.81
N LYS A 247 -17.39 -2.18 0.20
CA LYS A 247 -17.01 -3.09 -0.88
C LYS A 247 -16.88 -4.54 -0.43
N ASN A 248 -16.47 -4.79 0.81
CA ASN A 248 -15.95 -6.11 1.22
C ASN A 248 -16.74 -6.81 2.35
N LEU A 249 -17.48 -6.07 3.18
CA LEU A 249 -18.30 -6.69 4.24
C LEU A 249 -19.61 -7.27 3.68
N SER A 250 -20.07 -8.38 4.28
CA SER A 250 -21.42 -8.92 4.04
C SER A 250 -22.51 -7.87 4.36
N ASP A 251 -23.74 -8.05 3.88
CA ASP A 251 -24.82 -7.10 4.16
C ASP A 251 -25.17 -7.04 5.66
N GLU A 252 -25.10 -8.17 6.34
CA GLU A 252 -25.34 -8.25 7.77
C GLU A 252 -24.30 -7.51 8.59
N GLU A 253 -23.01 -7.77 8.32
CA GLU A 253 -21.89 -7.14 9.03
C GLU A 253 -21.80 -5.64 8.71
N LEU A 254 -21.99 -5.26 7.45
CA LEU A 254 -21.92 -3.87 7.03
C LEU A 254 -22.86 -2.99 7.85
N ASN A 255 -24.12 -3.41 8.01
CA ASN A 255 -25.11 -2.65 8.77
C ASN A 255 -24.71 -2.47 10.26
N LYS A 256 -24.18 -3.54 10.88
CA LYS A 256 -23.70 -3.48 12.27
C LYS A 256 -22.49 -2.56 12.41
N VAL A 257 -21.47 -2.79 11.57
CA VAL A 257 -20.21 -2.04 11.59
C VAL A 257 -20.46 -0.56 11.31
N MET A 258 -21.26 -0.22 10.28
CA MET A 258 -21.48 1.17 9.89
C MET A 258 -22.24 1.99 10.93
N ARG A 259 -23.11 1.37 11.75
CA ARG A 259 -23.74 2.05 12.90
C ARG A 259 -22.69 2.45 13.94
N ILE A 260 -21.83 1.51 14.32
CA ILE A 260 -20.75 1.75 15.31
C ILE A 260 -19.74 2.77 14.76
N ARG A 261 -19.31 2.59 13.50
CA ARG A 261 -18.43 3.54 12.82
C ARG A 261 -19.00 4.96 12.77
N THR A 262 -20.31 5.09 12.67
CA THR A 262 -20.93 6.42 12.74
C THR A 262 -20.62 7.09 14.07
N CYS A 263 -20.80 6.41 15.19
CA CYS A 263 -20.46 6.95 16.51
C CYS A 263 -18.96 7.22 16.65
N LEU A 264 -18.11 6.25 16.27
CA LEU A 264 -16.65 6.36 16.42
C LEU A 264 -16.06 7.50 15.56
N ASP A 265 -16.55 7.68 14.33
CA ASP A 265 -16.09 8.76 13.46
C ASP A 265 -16.50 10.15 14.01
N TYR A 266 -17.69 10.28 14.64
CA TYR A 266 -18.07 11.52 15.34
C TYR A 266 -17.20 11.77 16.58
N VAL A 267 -16.86 10.72 17.34
CA VAL A 267 -15.92 10.83 18.47
C VAL A 267 -14.55 11.28 17.97
N ALA A 268 -14.07 10.73 16.85
CA ALA A 268 -12.81 11.16 16.24
C ALA A 268 -12.86 12.64 15.81
N ALA A 269 -13.95 13.08 15.15
CA ALA A 269 -14.13 14.49 14.80
C ALA A 269 -14.13 15.40 16.03
N PHE A 270 -14.81 15.00 17.10
CA PHE A 270 -14.84 15.73 18.36
C PHE A 270 -13.43 15.78 19.01
N THR A 271 -12.69 14.68 18.96
CA THR A 271 -11.30 14.65 19.46
C THR A 271 -10.40 15.63 18.70
N PHE A 272 -10.56 15.74 17.37
CA PHE A 272 -9.85 16.75 16.58
C PHE A 272 -10.23 18.17 17.01
N LEU A 273 -11.51 18.45 17.30
CA LEU A 273 -11.96 19.74 17.79
C LEU A 273 -11.30 20.10 19.14
N LEU A 274 -11.27 19.16 20.08
CA LEU A 274 -10.63 19.36 21.38
C LEU A 274 -9.12 19.63 21.27
N LYS A 275 -8.48 19.13 20.21
CA LYS A 275 -7.05 19.39 19.90
C LYS A 275 -6.84 20.67 19.07
N GLY A 276 -7.87 21.47 18.82
CA GLY A 276 -7.78 22.66 17.98
C GLY A 276 -7.60 22.39 16.48
N GLN A 277 -7.77 21.14 16.04
CA GLN A 277 -7.58 20.71 14.63
C GLN A 277 -8.91 20.77 13.86
N LEU A 278 -9.47 21.96 13.72
CA LEU A 278 -10.78 22.18 13.13
C LEU A 278 -10.90 21.62 11.69
N ASP A 279 -9.84 21.75 10.87
CA ASP A 279 -9.86 21.28 9.50
C ASP A 279 -9.85 19.74 9.40
N ASN A 280 -9.21 19.05 10.34
CA ASN A 280 -9.30 17.59 10.45
C ASN A 280 -10.71 17.15 10.88
N ALA A 281 -11.34 17.85 11.83
CA ALA A 281 -12.74 17.57 12.20
C ALA A 281 -13.68 17.74 11.01
N ARG A 282 -13.54 18.83 10.26
CA ARG A 282 -14.30 19.07 9.01
C ARG A 282 -14.04 18.00 7.96
N ALA A 283 -12.78 17.54 7.86
CA ALA A 283 -12.37 16.47 6.92
C ALA A 283 -13.10 15.15 7.20
N VAL A 284 -13.25 14.75 8.48
CA VAL A 284 -14.01 13.55 8.87
C VAL A 284 -15.48 13.70 8.45
N MET A 285 -16.11 14.85 8.74
CA MET A 285 -17.51 15.09 8.39
C MET A 285 -17.73 15.08 6.87
N ARG A 286 -16.83 15.71 6.11
CA ARG A 286 -16.86 15.70 4.65
C ARG A 286 -16.66 14.29 4.10
N ALA A 287 -15.74 13.50 4.66
CA ALA A 287 -15.50 12.12 4.26
C ALA A 287 -16.77 11.26 4.38
N ARG A 288 -17.51 11.37 5.47
CA ARG A 288 -18.77 10.65 5.67
C ARG A 288 -19.86 11.10 4.70
N LYS A 289 -19.96 12.42 4.43
CA LYS A 289 -20.90 12.96 3.45
C LYS A 289 -20.59 12.43 2.04
N GLU A 290 -19.33 12.53 1.62
CA GLU A 290 -18.89 12.08 0.30
C GLU A 290 -19.02 10.56 0.13
N TYR A 291 -18.67 9.77 1.15
CA TYR A 291 -18.91 8.33 1.14
C TYR A 291 -20.35 7.99 0.75
N LYS A 292 -21.36 8.63 1.37
CA LYS A 292 -22.78 8.40 1.05
C LYS A 292 -23.13 8.74 -0.41
N GLN A 293 -22.47 9.75 -0.98
CA GLN A 293 -22.68 10.18 -2.36
C GLN A 293 -22.05 9.23 -3.38
N ILE A 294 -20.81 8.76 -3.11
CA ILE A 294 -20.06 7.92 -4.05
C ILE A 294 -20.34 6.43 -3.88
N CYS A 295 -20.83 5.99 -2.73
CA CYS A 295 -21.10 4.60 -2.41
C CYS A 295 -21.89 3.85 -3.51
N PRO A 296 -22.93 4.40 -4.15
CA PRO A 296 -23.64 3.73 -5.24
C PRO A 296 -22.73 3.36 -6.43
N SER A 297 -21.69 4.15 -6.72
CA SER A 297 -20.77 3.86 -7.82
C SER A 297 -19.89 2.62 -7.58
N PHE A 298 -19.81 2.15 -6.34
CA PHE A 298 -19.09 0.93 -5.96
C PHE A 298 -19.98 -0.32 -5.88
N SER A 299 -21.27 -0.22 -6.20
CA SER A 299 -22.23 -1.34 -6.05
C SER A 299 -21.87 -2.54 -6.92
N SER A 300 -21.38 -2.34 -8.14
CA SER A 300 -20.92 -3.43 -9.02
C SER A 300 -19.70 -4.14 -8.44
N SER A 301 -18.70 -3.38 -7.97
CA SER A 301 -17.50 -3.94 -7.33
C SER A 301 -17.86 -4.71 -6.05
N ARG A 302 -18.79 -4.19 -5.23
CA ARG A 302 -19.32 -4.92 -4.07
C ARG A 302 -19.95 -6.24 -4.45
N LYS A 303 -20.86 -6.26 -5.44
CA LYS A 303 -21.52 -7.50 -5.90
C LYS A 303 -20.50 -8.52 -6.39
N GLU A 304 -19.49 -8.07 -7.11
CA GLU A 304 -18.41 -8.94 -7.59
C GLU A 304 -17.57 -9.51 -6.44
N ASN A 305 -17.15 -8.66 -5.49
CA ASN A 305 -16.36 -9.10 -4.34
C ASN A 305 -17.12 -10.14 -3.51
N LEU A 306 -18.38 -9.86 -3.15
CA LEU A 306 -19.20 -10.80 -2.38
C LEU A 306 -19.44 -12.12 -3.11
N ARG A 307 -19.66 -12.09 -4.44
CA ARG A 307 -19.80 -13.30 -5.26
C ARG A 307 -18.53 -14.16 -5.28
N LYS A 308 -17.35 -13.51 -5.29
CA LYS A 308 -16.05 -14.18 -5.34
C LYS A 308 -15.50 -14.56 -3.95
N THR A 309 -16.18 -14.21 -2.87
CA THR A 309 -15.79 -14.59 -1.51
C THR A 309 -15.97 -16.10 -1.34
N SER A 310 -14.89 -16.80 -1.04
CA SER A 310 -14.84 -18.23 -0.77
C SER A 310 -14.70 -18.54 0.73
N LEU A 311 -14.34 -17.56 1.54
CA LEU A 311 -14.25 -17.65 3.00
C LEU A 311 -15.54 -17.08 3.60
N ASN A 312 -16.26 -17.89 4.35
CA ASN A 312 -17.42 -17.47 5.16
C ASN A 312 -16.97 -16.81 6.46
#